data_40e4cabb20eea8159274a4f4670f832d
#
_entry.id   40e4cabb20eea8159274a4f4670f832d
#
_cell.length_a   1.000
_cell.length_b   1.000
_cell.length_c   1.000
_cell.angle_alpha   90.00
_cell.angle_beta   90.00
_cell.angle_gamma   90.00
#
_symmetry.space_group_name_H-M   'P 1'
#
loop_
_entity.id
_entity.type
_entity.pdbx_description
1 polymer ?
#
loop_
_entity_poly.entity_id
_entity_poly.type
_entity_poly.pdbx_seq_one_letter_code
_entity_poly.pdbx_strand_id
1 'polypeptide(L)'
;MARQELEVVEFGQRVMGMDTINGKRLKPTPVMVDSMNSVVLNPYWNPPENNIREIVKTVKSNPRHLAEHNIKLYDKYDQVVDPSTINWNLYNNTVPPYRFREEPGPMNSLGVVKFNLAINTQAIYLHDTNVNHDPSLRGLFEKSDRYLSSGCIRVKNPLALLQYVLRDQPNYNAQRLDSILSYPDQNAAQTVKLTKAIPVYVVYGTVSFTDQGVIQFTNDSVEYAQDERIISAMTPGKTEQ
;
A
#
# COMPACT_ATOMS: atom_id res chain seq x y z
N MET A 1 -12.58 -5.20 4.63
CA MET A 1 -12.24 -3.76 4.39
C MET A 1 -12.96 -2.83 5.33
N ALA A 2 -14.24 -2.99 5.62
CA ALA A 2 -14.94 -2.09 6.56
C ALA A 2 -14.24 -1.98 7.94
N ARG A 3 -13.70 -3.07 8.46
CA ARG A 3 -12.90 -3.09 9.69
C ARG A 3 -11.47 -2.54 9.53
N GLN A 4 -11.01 -2.36 8.30
CA GLN A 4 -9.64 -1.92 8.02
C GLN A 4 -8.59 -2.79 8.72
N GLU A 5 -8.74 -4.08 8.61
CA GLU A 5 -7.93 -5.09 9.28
C GLU A 5 -7.49 -6.16 8.28
N LEU A 6 -6.28 -6.67 8.49
CA LEU A 6 -5.73 -7.85 7.85
C LEU A 6 -5.72 -8.98 8.86
N GLU A 7 -6.20 -10.13 8.45
CA GLU A 7 -6.13 -11.37 9.22
C GLU A 7 -5.37 -12.43 8.43
N VAL A 8 -4.52 -13.16 9.11
CA VAL A 8 -3.91 -14.38 8.58
C VAL A 8 -4.60 -15.55 9.23
N VAL A 9 -5.10 -16.47 8.40
CA VAL A 9 -5.88 -17.63 8.83
C VAL A 9 -5.17 -18.90 8.37
N GLU A 10 -4.91 -19.82 9.27
CA GLU A 10 -4.41 -21.17 8.99
C GLU A 10 -5.36 -22.22 9.58
N PHE A 11 -5.73 -23.20 8.78
CA PHE A 11 -6.64 -24.30 9.21
C PHE A 11 -7.92 -23.80 9.91
N GLY A 12 -8.45 -22.66 9.42
CA GLY A 12 -9.66 -22.04 9.99
C GLY A 12 -9.42 -21.24 11.28
N GLN A 13 -8.19 -21.11 11.75
CA GLN A 13 -7.84 -20.34 12.92
C GLN A 13 -7.10 -19.05 12.56
N ARG A 14 -7.47 -17.94 13.19
CA ARG A 14 -6.76 -16.68 13.08
C ARG A 14 -5.42 -16.79 13.82
N VAL A 15 -4.32 -16.75 13.07
CA VAL A 15 -2.95 -16.83 13.62
C VAL A 15 -2.27 -15.47 13.74
N MET A 16 -2.77 -14.46 13.00
CA MET A 16 -2.28 -13.07 13.07
C MET A 16 -3.39 -12.11 12.69
N GLY A 17 -3.38 -10.92 13.29
CA GLY A 17 -4.26 -9.82 12.92
C GLY A 17 -3.55 -8.48 13.08
N MET A 18 -3.85 -7.51 12.20
CA MET A 18 -3.28 -6.16 12.29
C MET A 18 -4.15 -5.14 11.56
N ASP A 19 -4.04 -3.90 12.01
CA ASP A 19 -4.69 -2.78 11.34
C ASP A 19 -4.12 -2.55 9.95
N THR A 20 -4.97 -2.04 9.06
CA THR A 20 -4.60 -1.61 7.71
C THR A 20 -5.07 -0.19 7.43
N ILE A 21 -4.38 0.46 6.46
CA ILE A 21 -4.85 1.67 5.82
C ILE A 21 -5.26 1.31 4.41
N ASN A 22 -6.52 1.57 4.09
CA ASN A 22 -7.13 1.22 2.80
C ASN A 22 -7.35 2.46 1.91
N GLY A 23 -7.81 2.22 0.71
CA GLY A 23 -8.11 3.26 -0.27
C GLY A 23 -9.22 4.20 0.20
N LYS A 24 -9.04 5.50 -0.07
CA LYS A 24 -10.07 6.52 0.18
C LYS A 24 -11.27 6.34 -0.77
N ARG A 25 -12.40 6.98 -0.44
CA ARG A 25 -13.67 6.86 -1.16
C ARG A 25 -13.55 7.01 -2.68
N LEU A 26 -12.75 7.97 -3.15
CA LEU A 26 -12.58 8.21 -4.60
C LEU A 26 -11.61 7.22 -5.28
N LYS A 27 -10.88 6.44 -4.49
CA LYS A 27 -9.95 5.40 -4.95
C LYS A 27 -9.99 4.21 -3.99
N PRO A 28 -11.12 3.51 -3.90
CA PRO A 28 -11.32 2.45 -2.94
C PRO A 28 -10.39 1.27 -3.21
N THR A 29 -10.00 0.58 -2.16
CA THR A 29 -9.42 -0.76 -2.30
C THR A 29 -10.50 -1.69 -2.87
N PRO A 30 -10.25 -2.37 -3.99
CA PRO A 30 -11.26 -3.22 -4.61
C PRO A 30 -11.49 -4.51 -3.81
N VAL A 31 -12.71 -5.03 -3.86
CA VAL A 31 -13.00 -6.42 -3.47
C VAL A 31 -12.40 -7.33 -4.54
N MET A 32 -11.54 -8.26 -4.12
CA MET A 32 -10.86 -9.16 -5.06
C MET A 32 -10.37 -10.43 -4.39
N VAL A 33 -10.15 -11.45 -5.21
CA VAL A 33 -9.44 -12.67 -4.85
C VAL A 33 -8.17 -12.72 -5.68
N ASP A 34 -7.04 -12.90 -5.01
CA ASP A 34 -5.73 -12.99 -5.64
C ASP A 34 -4.82 -13.94 -4.84
N SER A 35 -3.57 -14.00 -5.17
CA SER A 35 -2.56 -14.71 -4.40
C SER A 35 -1.28 -13.90 -4.28
N MET A 36 -0.66 -13.90 -3.11
CA MET A 36 0.66 -13.36 -2.91
C MET A 36 1.69 -14.37 -3.42
N ASN A 37 2.50 -13.97 -4.40
CA ASN A 37 3.49 -14.84 -5.04
C ASN A 37 4.94 -14.41 -4.80
N SER A 38 5.15 -13.20 -4.34
CA SER A 38 6.48 -12.67 -4.05
C SER A 38 6.43 -11.50 -3.09
N VAL A 39 7.56 -11.23 -2.45
CA VAL A 39 7.79 -10.01 -1.69
C VAL A 39 8.98 -9.26 -2.27
N VAL A 40 9.00 -7.96 -2.14
CA VAL A 40 10.14 -7.11 -2.51
C VAL A 40 10.67 -6.47 -1.23
N LEU A 41 11.92 -6.74 -0.92
CA LEU A 41 12.66 -6.11 0.15
C LEU A 41 13.32 -4.84 -0.40
N ASN A 42 13.29 -3.75 0.36
CA ASN A 42 13.80 -2.44 -0.03
C ASN A 42 13.27 -1.99 -1.41
N PRO A 43 11.94 -1.86 -1.57
CA PRO A 43 11.33 -1.61 -2.87
C PRO A 43 11.69 -0.23 -3.41
N TYR A 44 11.83 -0.13 -4.74
CA TYR A 44 11.65 1.13 -5.43
C TYR A 44 10.16 1.46 -5.51
N TRP A 45 9.85 2.75 -5.45
CA TRP A 45 8.50 3.20 -5.78
C TRP A 45 8.49 4.05 -7.05
N ASN A 46 7.67 3.66 -8.02
CA ASN A 46 7.41 4.43 -9.20
C ASN A 46 6.03 5.09 -9.04
N PRO A 47 5.96 6.39 -8.74
CA PRO A 47 4.69 7.05 -8.48
C PRO A 47 3.78 7.02 -9.72
N PRO A 48 2.48 6.72 -9.56
CA PRO A 48 1.49 6.88 -10.61
C PRO A 48 1.33 8.35 -11.02
N GLU A 49 0.77 8.61 -12.21
CA GLU A 49 0.62 9.98 -12.74
C GLU A 49 0.00 10.97 -11.76
N ASN A 50 -1.03 10.57 -11.03
CA ASN A 50 -1.68 11.45 -10.06
C ASN A 50 -0.73 11.87 -8.94
N ASN A 51 0.13 10.95 -8.49
CA ASN A 51 1.16 11.26 -7.50
C ASN A 51 2.26 12.14 -8.11
N ILE A 52 2.65 11.89 -9.36
CA ILE A 52 3.62 12.75 -10.05
C ILE A 52 3.09 14.19 -10.14
N ARG A 53 1.80 14.40 -10.44
CA ARG A 53 1.19 15.74 -10.47
C ARG A 53 1.31 16.46 -9.12
N GLU A 54 1.09 15.75 -8.01
CA GLU A 54 1.25 16.32 -6.67
C GLU A 54 2.73 16.59 -6.34
N ILE A 55 3.63 15.68 -6.69
CA ILE A 55 5.08 15.89 -6.56
C ILE A 55 5.51 17.14 -7.33
N VAL A 56 5.07 17.31 -8.58
CA VAL A 56 5.39 18.49 -9.39
C VAL A 56 4.90 19.79 -8.75
N LYS A 57 3.69 19.79 -8.17
CA LYS A 57 3.18 20.97 -7.42
C LYS A 57 4.08 21.26 -6.23
N THR A 58 4.47 20.24 -5.47
CA THR A 58 5.31 20.40 -4.29
C THR A 58 6.71 20.90 -4.66
N VAL A 59 7.32 20.39 -5.74
CA VAL A 59 8.65 20.83 -6.19
C VAL A 59 8.69 22.32 -6.55
N LYS A 60 7.59 22.88 -7.06
CA LYS A 60 7.51 24.32 -7.36
C LYS A 60 7.60 25.20 -6.11
N SER A 61 7.04 24.75 -5.00
CA SER A 61 7.09 25.45 -3.71
C SER A 61 8.28 25.03 -2.84
N ASN A 62 8.74 23.79 -2.98
CA ASN A 62 9.89 23.22 -2.29
C ASN A 62 10.81 22.50 -3.29
N PRO A 63 11.80 23.19 -3.89
CA PRO A 63 12.75 22.58 -4.84
C PRO A 63 13.57 21.41 -4.28
N ARG A 64 13.66 21.29 -2.94
CA ARG A 64 14.37 20.19 -2.29
C ARG A 64 13.55 18.91 -2.15
N HIS A 65 12.26 18.97 -2.43
CA HIS A 65 11.33 17.85 -2.20
C HIS A 65 11.82 16.53 -2.81
N LEU A 66 12.34 16.56 -4.04
CA LEU A 66 12.83 15.34 -4.69
C LEU A 66 14.03 14.74 -3.95
N ALA A 67 14.95 15.58 -3.49
CA ALA A 67 16.13 15.14 -2.73
C ALA A 67 15.73 14.64 -1.32
N GLU A 68 14.82 15.35 -0.64
CA GLU A 68 14.33 14.99 0.69
C GLU A 68 13.62 13.62 0.70
N HIS A 69 12.96 13.26 -0.40
CA HIS A 69 12.28 11.99 -0.57
C HIS A 69 13.08 10.98 -1.42
N ASN A 70 14.34 11.24 -1.70
CA ASN A 70 15.21 10.38 -2.51
C ASN A 70 14.59 9.98 -3.87
N ILE A 71 13.88 10.92 -4.51
CA ILE A 71 13.25 10.72 -5.81
C ILE A 71 14.23 11.10 -6.92
N LYS A 72 14.58 10.15 -7.77
CA LYS A 72 15.37 10.35 -8.98
C LYS A 72 14.49 10.44 -10.20
N LEU A 73 14.93 11.24 -11.16
CA LEU A 73 14.31 11.40 -12.47
C LEU A 73 15.16 10.70 -13.52
N TYR A 74 14.51 10.02 -14.44
CA TYR A 74 15.15 9.33 -15.54
C TYR A 74 14.52 9.76 -16.85
N ASP A 75 15.35 9.99 -17.85
CA ASP A 75 14.88 10.25 -19.21
C ASP A 75 14.47 8.95 -19.93
N LYS A 76 14.09 9.08 -21.21
CA LYS A 76 13.71 7.93 -22.07
C LYS A 76 14.85 6.95 -22.37
N TYR A 77 16.10 7.32 -22.05
CA TYR A 77 17.29 6.48 -22.19
C TYR A 77 17.79 5.92 -20.84
N ASP A 78 16.97 6.03 -19.78
CA ASP A 78 17.33 5.65 -18.41
C ASP A 78 18.54 6.42 -17.83
N GLN A 79 18.82 7.62 -18.35
CA GLN A 79 19.84 8.49 -17.77
C GLN A 79 19.22 9.34 -16.66
N VAL A 80 19.99 9.52 -15.57
CA VAL A 80 19.56 10.37 -14.46
C VAL A 80 19.55 11.84 -14.94
N VAL A 81 18.43 12.50 -14.67
CA VAL A 81 18.21 13.92 -15.01
C VAL A 81 18.36 14.76 -13.74
N ASP A 82 19.14 15.84 -13.83
CA ASP A 82 19.25 16.82 -12.76
C ASP A 82 17.94 17.65 -12.68
N PRO A 83 17.19 17.59 -11.56
CA PRO A 83 15.94 18.31 -11.41
C PRO A 83 16.10 19.85 -11.51
N SER A 84 17.28 20.38 -11.23
CA SER A 84 17.57 21.82 -11.29
C SER A 84 17.54 22.38 -12.73
N THR A 85 17.73 21.51 -13.72
CA THR A 85 17.72 21.89 -15.15
C THR A 85 16.31 21.97 -15.73
N ILE A 86 15.28 21.55 -14.96
CA ILE A 86 13.91 21.45 -15.44
C ILE A 86 13.13 22.73 -15.09
N ASN A 87 12.49 23.31 -16.09
CA ASN A 87 11.51 24.38 -15.87
C ASN A 87 10.16 23.77 -15.44
N TRP A 88 9.96 23.59 -14.15
CA TRP A 88 8.77 22.98 -13.57
C TRP A 88 7.47 23.75 -13.88
N ASN A 89 7.55 25.04 -14.20
CA ASN A 89 6.37 25.84 -14.51
C ASN A 89 5.69 25.45 -15.83
N LEU A 90 6.37 24.70 -16.69
CA LEU A 90 5.80 24.16 -17.90
C LEU A 90 4.78 23.02 -17.64
N TYR A 91 4.81 22.44 -16.43
CA TYR A 91 4.03 21.24 -16.07
C TYR A 91 2.92 21.55 -15.04
N ASN A 92 2.04 22.52 -15.35
CA ASN A 92 0.93 22.89 -14.46
C ASN A 92 -0.19 21.83 -14.43
N ASN A 93 -0.50 21.25 -15.60
CA ASN A 93 -1.58 20.27 -15.76
C ASN A 93 -1.13 18.99 -16.47
N THR A 94 0.13 18.90 -16.84
CA THR A 94 0.72 17.75 -17.55
C THR A 94 1.75 17.06 -16.70
N VAL A 95 2.03 15.79 -17.00
CA VAL A 95 3.11 15.04 -16.39
C VAL A 95 4.40 15.30 -17.19
N PRO A 96 5.53 15.59 -16.54
CA PRO A 96 6.82 15.72 -17.25
C PRO A 96 7.21 14.41 -17.93
N PRO A 97 7.94 14.47 -19.05
CA PRO A 97 8.33 13.27 -19.80
C PRO A 97 9.51 12.54 -19.16
N TYR A 98 9.48 12.41 -17.84
CA TYR A 98 10.50 11.73 -17.06
C TYR A 98 9.88 10.61 -16.26
N ARG A 99 10.60 9.51 -16.08
CA ARG A 99 10.25 8.48 -15.13
C ARG A 99 10.71 8.89 -13.73
N PHE A 100 9.77 9.04 -12.83
CA PHE A 100 10.02 9.27 -11.41
C PHE A 100 10.24 7.94 -10.71
N ARG A 101 11.27 7.85 -9.89
CA ARG A 101 11.53 6.68 -9.07
C ARG A 101 12.03 7.11 -7.69
N GLU A 102 11.30 6.76 -6.69
CA GLU A 102 11.74 6.87 -5.31
C GLU A 102 12.64 5.68 -4.99
N GLU A 103 13.85 5.97 -4.56
CA GLU A 103 14.86 4.96 -4.26
C GLU A 103 14.55 4.27 -2.94
N PRO A 104 15.09 3.06 -2.67
CA PRO A 104 15.03 2.47 -1.35
C PRO A 104 15.58 3.42 -0.30
N GLY A 105 15.03 3.35 0.91
CA GLY A 105 15.49 4.19 2.01
C GLY A 105 14.40 4.45 3.04
N PRO A 106 14.77 5.10 4.16
CA PRO A 106 13.86 5.31 5.28
C PRO A 106 12.67 6.21 4.93
N MET A 107 12.79 7.04 3.90
CA MET A 107 11.71 7.93 3.42
C MET A 107 10.84 7.30 2.33
N ASN A 108 11.16 6.07 1.85
CA ASN A 108 10.41 5.45 0.77
C ASN A 108 8.93 5.28 1.13
N SER A 109 8.05 5.69 0.23
CA SER A 109 6.58 5.65 0.42
C SER A 109 6.02 4.24 0.63
N LEU A 110 6.74 3.20 0.16
CA LEU A 110 6.39 1.80 0.38
C LEU A 110 7.05 1.19 1.62
N GLY A 111 7.81 2.00 2.40
CA GLY A 111 8.63 1.51 3.49
C GLY A 111 9.68 0.52 3.02
N VAL A 112 9.95 -0.51 3.82
CA VAL A 112 11.02 -1.48 3.55
C VAL A 112 10.55 -2.79 2.91
N VAL A 113 9.24 -2.99 2.77
CA VAL A 113 8.70 -4.22 2.17
C VAL A 113 7.41 -3.98 1.39
N LYS A 114 7.31 -4.66 0.24
CA LYS A 114 6.13 -4.74 -0.60
C LYS A 114 5.78 -6.20 -0.86
N PHE A 115 4.50 -6.55 -0.72
CA PHE A 115 3.95 -7.88 -1.00
C PHE A 115 3.19 -7.83 -2.31
N ASN A 116 3.69 -8.54 -3.32
CA ASN A 116 3.10 -8.55 -4.65
C ASN A 116 1.98 -9.59 -4.77
N LEU A 117 0.93 -9.20 -5.47
CA LEU A 117 -0.17 -10.07 -5.86
C LEU A 117 0.04 -10.58 -7.30
N ALA A 118 -0.40 -11.79 -7.57
CA ALA A 118 -0.06 -12.50 -8.81
C ALA A 118 -0.82 -11.99 -10.03
N ILE A 119 -2.14 -11.80 -9.91
CA ILE A 119 -3.02 -11.35 -10.99
C ILE A 119 -2.95 -9.83 -11.15
N ASN A 120 -3.08 -9.13 -10.04
CA ASN A 120 -2.87 -7.68 -9.86
C ASN A 120 -3.36 -6.79 -11.02
N THR A 121 -4.51 -7.10 -11.60
CA THR A 121 -5.09 -6.33 -12.72
C THR A 121 -5.37 -4.87 -12.38
N GLN A 122 -5.47 -4.54 -11.09
CA GLN A 122 -5.78 -3.21 -10.58
C GLN A 122 -4.56 -2.50 -9.95
N ALA A 123 -3.36 -3.06 -10.09
CA ALA A 123 -2.11 -2.55 -9.51
C ALA A 123 -2.19 -2.34 -7.98
N ILE A 124 -2.93 -3.21 -7.29
CA ILE A 124 -3.06 -3.22 -5.83
C ILE A 124 -2.02 -4.18 -5.22
N TYR A 125 -1.39 -3.75 -4.16
CA TYR A 125 -0.45 -4.57 -3.39
C TYR A 125 -0.54 -4.19 -1.91
N LEU A 126 0.03 -5.05 -1.05
CA LEU A 126 0.22 -4.73 0.35
C LEU A 126 1.63 -4.18 0.53
N HIS A 127 1.82 -3.22 1.42
CA HIS A 127 3.15 -2.66 1.67
C HIS A 127 3.27 -2.05 3.07
N ASP A 128 4.49 -1.86 3.46
CA ASP A 128 4.88 -1.05 4.60
C ASP A 128 4.61 0.45 4.32
N THR A 129 4.90 1.28 5.28
CA THR A 129 4.86 2.74 5.15
C THR A 129 5.90 3.36 6.07
N ASN A 130 6.45 4.47 5.66
CA ASN A 130 7.53 5.18 6.34
C ASN A 130 7.09 5.99 7.59
N VAL A 131 6.09 5.51 8.32
CA VAL A 131 5.51 6.19 9.52
C VAL A 131 6.55 6.50 10.61
N ASN A 132 7.63 5.74 10.67
CA ASN A 132 8.70 5.95 11.65
C ASN A 132 9.68 7.05 11.24
N HIS A 133 9.70 7.44 9.98
CA HIS A 133 10.66 8.38 9.40
C HIS A 133 10.01 9.67 8.93
N ASP A 134 8.76 9.63 8.46
CA ASP A 134 7.99 10.82 8.09
C ASP A 134 7.08 11.25 9.25
N PRO A 135 7.38 12.38 9.91
CA PRO A 135 6.56 12.87 11.02
C PRO A 135 5.10 13.13 10.66
N SER A 136 4.79 13.44 9.40
CA SER A 136 3.42 13.69 8.94
C SER A 136 2.55 12.45 8.92
N LEU A 137 3.18 11.27 8.94
CA LEU A 137 2.52 9.97 8.91
C LEU A 137 2.35 9.34 10.30
N ARG A 138 2.89 9.98 11.35
CA ARG A 138 2.74 9.48 12.72
C ARG A 138 1.28 9.41 13.12
N GLY A 139 0.91 8.35 13.82
CA GLY A 139 -0.45 8.15 14.31
C GLY A 139 -1.48 7.78 13.23
N LEU A 140 -1.07 7.47 12.00
CA LEU A 140 -2.02 7.08 10.95
C LEU A 140 -2.79 5.80 11.28
N PHE A 141 -2.13 4.83 11.90
CA PHE A 141 -2.77 3.57 12.29
C PHE A 141 -3.62 3.67 13.56
N GLU A 142 -3.46 4.73 14.35
CA GLU A 142 -4.25 5.02 15.55
C GLU A 142 -5.58 5.74 15.24
N LYS A 143 -5.78 6.17 13.98
CA LYS A 143 -7.03 6.76 13.54
C LYS A 143 -8.13 5.70 13.49
N SER A 144 -9.34 6.09 13.89
CA SER A 144 -10.53 5.25 13.75
C SER A 144 -10.93 5.07 12.28
N ASP A 145 -10.69 6.10 11.46
CA ASP A 145 -10.87 6.08 10.02
C ASP A 145 -9.50 6.05 9.32
N ARG A 146 -9.24 4.96 8.61
CA ARG A 146 -7.98 4.71 7.92
C ARG A 146 -8.16 4.52 6.40
N TYR A 147 -9.15 5.15 5.79
CA TYR A 147 -9.34 5.22 4.33
C TYR A 147 -8.49 6.33 3.71
N LEU A 148 -7.18 6.17 3.68
CA LEU A 148 -6.23 7.23 3.38
C LEU A 148 -5.35 6.98 2.16
N SER A 149 -5.31 5.73 1.64
CA SER A 149 -4.45 5.37 0.51
C SER A 149 -5.09 5.70 -0.85
N SER A 150 -4.36 5.45 -1.92
CA SER A 150 -4.87 5.51 -3.31
C SER A 150 -5.28 4.14 -3.85
N GLY A 151 -5.65 3.21 -2.96
CA GLY A 151 -6.14 1.87 -3.29
C GLY A 151 -5.28 0.74 -2.70
N CYS A 152 -3.96 0.90 -2.60
CA CYS A 152 -3.08 -0.09 -1.98
C CYS A 152 -3.35 -0.23 -0.48
N ILE A 153 -2.95 -1.36 0.08
CA ILE A 153 -3.19 -1.73 1.47
C ILE A 153 -1.88 -1.53 2.25
N ARG A 154 -1.84 -0.53 3.14
CA ARG A 154 -0.73 -0.37 4.08
C ARG A 154 -0.98 -1.23 5.30
N VAL A 155 0.05 -1.93 5.77
CA VAL A 155 -0.06 -2.84 6.91
C VAL A 155 0.70 -2.31 8.12
N LYS A 156 0.12 -2.42 9.32
CA LYS A 156 0.69 -1.85 10.55
C LYS A 156 1.97 -2.55 11.00
N ASN A 157 2.02 -3.88 10.85
CA ASN A 157 3.14 -4.71 11.28
C ASN A 157 3.75 -5.47 10.10
N PRO A 158 4.37 -4.77 9.12
CA PRO A 158 4.85 -5.38 7.89
C PRO A 158 5.96 -6.42 8.13
N LEU A 159 6.81 -6.22 9.13
CA LEU A 159 7.89 -7.14 9.45
C LEU A 159 7.38 -8.47 10.03
N ALA A 160 6.35 -8.42 10.87
CA ALA A 160 5.71 -9.63 11.37
C ALA A 160 5.05 -10.41 10.22
N LEU A 161 4.37 -9.72 9.32
CA LEU A 161 3.80 -10.34 8.11
C LEU A 161 4.90 -10.92 7.21
N LEU A 162 6.00 -10.20 7.02
CA LEU A 162 7.15 -10.66 6.22
C LEU A 162 7.76 -11.94 6.79
N GLN A 163 8.02 -11.98 8.10
CA GLN A 163 8.55 -13.17 8.78
C GLN A 163 7.62 -14.36 8.63
N TYR A 164 6.31 -14.15 8.77
CA TYR A 164 5.32 -15.19 8.55
C TYR A 164 5.31 -15.70 7.11
N VAL A 165 5.30 -14.80 6.12
CA VAL A 165 5.27 -15.13 4.69
C VAL A 165 6.52 -15.88 4.25
N LEU A 166 7.68 -15.57 4.83
CA LEU A 166 8.98 -16.17 4.47
C LEU A 166 9.42 -17.29 5.42
N ARG A 167 8.58 -17.72 6.37
CA ARG A 167 8.96 -18.69 7.41
C ARG A 167 9.49 -20.03 6.87
N ASP A 168 9.02 -20.44 5.69
CA ASP A 168 9.43 -21.67 5.00
C ASP A 168 10.58 -21.44 4.01
N GLN A 169 11.20 -20.25 4.02
CA GLN A 169 12.30 -19.87 3.16
C GLN A 169 13.61 -19.85 3.94
N PRO A 170 14.44 -20.90 3.92
CA PRO A 170 15.59 -21.06 4.82
C PRO A 170 16.64 -19.94 4.70
N ASN A 171 16.70 -19.28 3.54
CA ASN A 171 17.65 -18.19 3.28
C ASN A 171 17.19 -16.82 3.81
N TYR A 172 15.98 -16.73 4.39
CA TYR A 172 15.36 -15.48 4.85
C TYR A 172 14.91 -15.57 6.31
N ASN A 173 15.77 -16.09 7.18
CA ASN A 173 15.53 -16.09 8.62
C ASN A 173 15.52 -14.65 9.18
N ALA A 174 15.07 -14.48 10.41
CA ALA A 174 14.92 -13.18 11.05
C ALA A 174 16.21 -12.35 11.04
N GLN A 175 17.36 -12.97 11.34
CA GLN A 175 18.66 -12.30 11.37
C GLN A 175 19.07 -11.81 9.97
N ARG A 176 18.84 -12.61 8.93
CA ARG A 176 19.13 -12.22 7.54
C ARG A 176 18.21 -11.09 7.08
N LEU A 177 16.93 -11.15 7.40
CA LEU A 177 15.98 -10.07 7.10
C LEU A 177 16.38 -8.77 7.79
N ASP A 178 16.70 -8.83 9.09
CA ASP A 178 17.19 -7.67 9.83
C ASP A 178 18.41 -7.05 9.17
N SER A 179 19.40 -7.85 8.80
CA SER A 179 20.60 -7.39 8.09
C SER A 179 20.30 -6.70 6.75
N ILE A 180 19.31 -7.20 5.99
CA ILE A 180 18.92 -6.58 4.70
C ILE A 180 18.16 -5.28 4.92
N LEU A 181 17.25 -5.25 5.88
CA LEU A 181 16.29 -4.15 6.06
C LEU A 181 16.85 -3.00 6.91
N SER A 182 17.87 -3.25 7.76
CA SER A 182 18.51 -2.19 8.56
C SER A 182 19.30 -1.18 7.71
N TYR A 183 19.67 -1.55 6.49
CA TYR A 183 20.45 -0.68 5.59
C TYR A 183 19.81 -0.58 4.20
N PRO A 184 18.57 -0.08 4.09
CA PRO A 184 17.84 -0.03 2.83
C PRO A 184 18.55 0.81 1.75
N ASP A 185 19.25 1.87 2.14
CA ASP A 185 19.99 2.75 1.21
C ASP A 185 21.18 2.05 0.55
N GLN A 186 21.69 0.99 1.17
CA GLN A 186 22.87 0.24 0.72
C GLN A 186 22.50 -1.07 -0.01
N ASN A 187 21.24 -1.48 0.10
CA ASN A 187 20.77 -2.73 -0.48
C ASN A 187 19.82 -2.43 -1.64
N ALA A 188 20.16 -2.94 -2.82
CA ALA A 188 19.27 -2.91 -3.96
C ALA A 188 17.97 -3.65 -3.65
N ALA A 189 16.88 -3.26 -4.31
CA ALA A 189 15.60 -3.94 -4.20
C ALA A 189 15.73 -5.42 -4.57
N GLN A 190 15.29 -6.30 -3.67
CA GLN A 190 15.38 -7.76 -3.84
C GLN A 190 13.98 -8.36 -3.93
N THR A 191 13.69 -9.03 -5.03
CA THR A 191 12.43 -9.79 -5.16
C THR A 191 12.65 -11.23 -4.72
N VAL A 192 11.91 -11.62 -3.68
CA VAL A 192 11.88 -13.00 -3.17
C VAL A 192 10.59 -13.66 -3.64
N LYS A 193 10.69 -14.63 -4.54
CA LYS A 193 9.55 -15.45 -4.96
C LYS A 193 9.19 -16.45 -3.87
N LEU A 194 7.90 -16.58 -3.59
CA LEU A 194 7.43 -17.58 -2.63
C LEU A 194 7.43 -18.97 -3.26
N THR A 195 7.83 -19.98 -2.51
CA THR A 195 7.77 -21.39 -2.94
C THR A 195 6.33 -21.85 -3.15
N LYS A 196 5.42 -21.31 -2.38
CA LYS A 196 3.97 -21.53 -2.49
C LYS A 196 3.24 -20.19 -2.40
N ALA A 197 2.40 -19.89 -3.37
CA ALA A 197 1.58 -18.70 -3.34
C ALA A 197 0.56 -18.77 -2.19
N ILE A 198 0.35 -17.63 -1.53
CA ILE A 198 -0.59 -17.51 -0.39
C ILE A 198 -1.87 -16.86 -0.93
N PRO A 199 -3.04 -17.50 -0.79
CA PRO A 199 -4.31 -16.90 -1.19
C PRO A 199 -4.57 -15.59 -0.42
N VAL A 200 -5.05 -14.58 -1.13
CA VAL A 200 -5.41 -13.27 -0.58
C VAL A 200 -6.83 -12.94 -0.97
N TYR A 201 -7.65 -12.67 0.03
CA TYR A 201 -9.05 -12.28 -0.13
C TYR A 201 -9.20 -10.86 0.40
N VAL A 202 -9.50 -9.93 -0.48
CA VAL A 202 -9.90 -8.58 -0.08
C VAL A 202 -11.41 -8.56 -0.08
N VAL A 203 -11.98 -8.60 1.11
CA VAL A 203 -13.43 -8.69 1.30
C VAL A 203 -13.97 -7.42 1.95
N TYR A 204 -15.21 -7.11 1.63
CA TYR A 204 -15.98 -6.08 2.29
C TYR A 204 -16.99 -6.77 3.21
N GLY A 205 -16.87 -6.53 4.50
CA GLY A 205 -17.77 -7.11 5.50
C GLY A 205 -18.00 -6.11 6.62
N THR A 206 -19.24 -5.81 6.88
CA THR A 206 -19.72 -4.94 7.97
C THR A 206 -20.11 -5.73 9.21
N VAL A 207 -20.16 -7.05 9.08
CA VAL A 207 -20.39 -7.98 10.20
C VAL A 207 -19.16 -8.83 10.41
N SER A 208 -18.77 -8.98 11.65
CA SER A 208 -17.64 -9.82 12.05
C SER A 208 -17.88 -10.45 13.42
N PHE A 209 -17.00 -11.35 13.81
CA PHE A 209 -17.04 -11.96 15.14
C PHE A 209 -15.74 -11.65 15.86
N THR A 210 -15.84 -11.42 17.20
CA THR A 210 -14.67 -11.39 18.06
C THR A 210 -14.12 -12.81 18.24
N ASP A 211 -12.92 -12.93 18.79
CA ASP A 211 -12.33 -14.22 19.16
C ASP A 211 -13.19 -14.99 20.19
N GLN A 212 -14.11 -14.29 20.87
CA GLN A 212 -15.06 -14.85 21.83
C GLN A 212 -16.43 -15.19 21.15
N GLY A 213 -16.54 -15.03 19.84
CA GLY A 213 -17.77 -15.31 19.07
C GLY A 213 -18.85 -14.23 19.16
N VAL A 214 -18.54 -13.06 19.72
CA VAL A 214 -19.48 -11.94 19.79
C VAL A 214 -19.59 -11.26 18.44
N ILE A 215 -20.81 -11.04 17.96
CA ILE A 215 -21.08 -10.35 16.69
C ILE A 215 -20.71 -8.86 16.85
N GLN A 216 -19.94 -8.36 15.92
CA GLN A 216 -19.61 -6.94 15.79
C GLN A 216 -20.12 -6.39 14.47
N PHE A 217 -20.70 -5.21 14.53
CA PHE A 217 -21.12 -4.44 13.36
C PHE A 217 -20.17 -3.26 13.17
N THR A 218 -19.67 -3.09 11.95
CA THR A 218 -18.85 -1.95 11.56
C THR A 218 -19.69 -1.02 10.71
N ASN A 219 -19.84 0.23 11.12
CA ASN A 219 -20.54 1.23 10.34
C ASN A 219 -19.68 1.69 9.16
N ASP A 220 -20.18 1.52 7.96
CA ASP A 220 -19.51 1.92 6.70
C ASP A 220 -20.31 2.99 5.94
N SER A 221 -21.31 3.59 6.55
CA SER A 221 -22.22 4.53 5.88
C SER A 221 -21.50 5.78 5.31
N VAL A 222 -20.27 6.06 5.73
CA VAL A 222 -19.57 7.30 5.39
C VAL A 222 -18.65 7.15 4.19
N GLU A 223 -17.80 6.10 4.14
CA GLU A 223 -16.74 6.03 3.13
C GLU A 223 -17.10 5.22 1.88
N TYR A 224 -17.53 3.98 2.02
CA TYR A 224 -17.83 3.14 0.86
C TYR A 224 -19.32 2.98 0.59
N ALA A 225 -20.15 3.09 1.63
CA ALA A 225 -21.61 2.98 1.57
C ALA A 225 -22.10 1.77 0.73
N GLN A 226 -21.38 0.65 0.83
CA GLN A 226 -21.70 -0.53 0.00
C GLN A 226 -22.95 -1.23 0.51
N ASP A 227 -23.22 -1.21 1.82
CA ASP A 227 -24.43 -1.78 2.38
C ASP A 227 -25.68 -1.09 1.83
N GLU A 228 -25.69 0.24 1.72
CA GLU A 228 -26.79 1.00 1.12
C GLU A 228 -27.00 0.64 -0.36
N ARG A 229 -25.91 0.44 -1.10
CA ARG A 229 -25.98 0.01 -2.51
C ARG A 229 -26.54 -1.41 -2.65
N ILE A 230 -26.14 -2.33 -1.76
CA ILE A 230 -26.64 -3.70 -1.74
C ILE A 230 -28.13 -3.67 -1.37
N ILE A 231 -28.51 -2.97 -0.32
CA ILE A 231 -29.92 -2.86 0.11
C ILE A 231 -30.76 -2.23 -1.02
N SER A 232 -30.30 -1.18 -1.66
CA SER A 232 -30.98 -0.53 -2.78
C SER A 232 -31.13 -1.47 -3.97
N ALA A 233 -30.13 -2.29 -4.28
CA ALA A 233 -30.19 -3.27 -5.36
C ALA A 233 -31.12 -4.47 -5.04
N MET A 234 -31.27 -4.82 -3.77
CA MET A 234 -32.16 -5.89 -3.30
C MET A 234 -33.62 -5.42 -3.08
N THR A 235 -33.84 -4.12 -2.95
CA THR A 235 -35.19 -3.57 -2.80
C THR A 235 -35.79 -3.40 -4.20
N PRO A 236 -36.86 -4.14 -4.57
CA PRO A 236 -37.53 -3.94 -5.85
C PRO A 236 -38.01 -2.49 -5.94
N GLY A 237 -37.64 -1.82 -7.02
CA GLY A 237 -38.04 -0.43 -7.23
C GLY A 237 -39.54 -0.25 -6.98
N LYS A 238 -39.91 0.67 -6.12
CA LYS A 238 -41.27 1.20 -6.12
C LYS A 238 -41.43 1.85 -7.50
N THR A 239 -42.08 1.17 -8.40
CA THR A 239 -42.64 1.80 -9.59
C THR A 239 -43.53 2.94 -9.09
N GLU A 240 -43.09 4.17 -9.28
CA GLU A 240 -43.94 5.33 -9.11
C GLU A 240 -45.15 5.15 -10.03
N GLN A 241 -46.32 5.05 -9.42
CA GLN A 241 -47.61 5.14 -10.10
C GLN A 241 -47.97 6.61 -10.25
#